data_60ab180c8359c9388686721e77c9883c
#
_entry.id   60ab180c8359c9388686721e77c9883c
#
_cell.length_a   1.000
_cell.length_b   1.000
_cell.length_c   1.000
_cell.angle_alpha   90.00
_cell.angle_beta   90.00
_cell.angle_gamma   90.00
#
_symmetry.space_group_name_H-M   'P 1'
#
loop_
_entity.id
_entity.type
_entity.pdbx_description
1 polymer ?
#
loop_
_entity_poly.entity_id
_entity_poly.type
_entity_poly.pdbx_seq_one_letter_code
_entity_poly.pdbx_strand_id
1 'polypeptide(L)'
;QGDTLALYGDYLFYDGNTQIAQVRNNVRMENRTTTLTTDSLNYDRVANLGYFFDGGTLMDEENVLTSDWGEYSPATKMSVFNYEVKLVNPQFTLTSDTLRYNTATKIASIVGPSDIDSDESHIYSELGFYYTQQGQAELLNRSVLSNGGKTLTGDSLFYDRNKGVGEAFRNVEFIDAPNKNMLTGNYCHYSQNSGYAFATDEAMAVDFSQGDS
;
A
#
# COMPACT_ATOMS: atom_id res chain seq x y z
N GLN A 1 -13.04 -10.37 -26.78
CA GLN A 1 -11.89 -11.24 -26.46
C GLN A 1 -11.92 -11.47 -24.96
N GLY A 2 -12.20 -12.70 -24.51
CA GLY A 2 -12.22 -13.04 -23.09
C GLY A 2 -10.82 -12.95 -22.49
N ASP A 3 -10.76 -12.63 -21.19
CA ASP A 3 -9.52 -12.68 -20.41
C ASP A 3 -8.98 -14.11 -20.43
N THR A 4 -7.83 -14.30 -21.05
CA THR A 4 -7.18 -15.62 -21.09
C THR A 4 -6.36 -15.76 -19.80
N LEU A 5 -6.64 -16.83 -19.05
CA LEU A 5 -5.81 -17.29 -17.94
C LEU A 5 -4.94 -18.44 -18.43
N ALA A 6 -3.64 -18.33 -18.26
CA ALA A 6 -2.70 -19.42 -18.52
C ALA A 6 -2.04 -19.85 -17.21
N LEU A 7 -1.90 -21.16 -17.02
CA LEU A 7 -1.36 -21.76 -15.80
C LEU A 7 -0.30 -22.80 -16.18
N TYR A 8 0.91 -22.62 -15.65
CA TYR A 8 2.08 -23.46 -15.90
C TYR A 8 2.67 -23.97 -14.59
N GLY A 9 3.31 -25.12 -14.63
CA GLY A 9 4.05 -25.72 -13.52
C GLY A 9 4.63 -27.05 -13.91
N ASP A 10 5.53 -27.60 -13.10
CA ASP A 10 6.12 -28.93 -13.36
C ASP A 10 5.11 -30.04 -13.14
N TYR A 11 4.19 -29.88 -12.19
CA TYR A 11 3.11 -30.82 -11.90
C TYR A 11 1.79 -30.10 -11.89
N LEU A 12 0.82 -30.68 -12.60
CA LEU A 12 -0.57 -30.21 -12.60
C LEU A 12 -1.49 -31.40 -12.35
N PHE A 13 -2.22 -31.35 -11.25
CA PHE A 13 -3.28 -32.28 -10.91
C PHE A 13 -4.62 -31.55 -10.94
N TYR A 14 -5.63 -32.15 -11.57
CA TYR A 14 -6.97 -31.58 -11.63
C TYR A 14 -7.99 -32.59 -11.12
N ASP A 15 -8.74 -32.22 -10.09
CA ASP A 15 -9.88 -32.99 -9.61
C ASP A 15 -11.18 -32.45 -10.24
N GLY A 16 -11.79 -33.27 -11.08
CA GLY A 16 -13.02 -32.90 -11.76
C GLY A 16 -14.25 -32.83 -10.86
N ASN A 17 -14.21 -33.43 -9.64
CA ASN A 17 -15.32 -33.37 -8.68
C ASN A 17 -15.32 -32.06 -7.90
N THR A 18 -14.16 -31.66 -7.42
CA THR A 18 -13.97 -30.40 -6.69
C THR A 18 -13.73 -29.22 -7.62
N GLN A 19 -13.36 -29.46 -8.87
CA GLN A 19 -12.93 -28.47 -9.86
C GLN A 19 -11.71 -27.64 -9.42
N ILE A 20 -10.84 -28.23 -8.59
CA ILE A 20 -9.60 -27.61 -8.13
C ILE A 20 -8.43 -28.17 -8.94
N ALA A 21 -7.63 -27.26 -9.50
CA ALA A 21 -6.32 -27.57 -10.07
C ALA A 21 -5.24 -27.28 -9.01
N GLN A 22 -4.39 -28.29 -8.77
CA GLN A 22 -3.20 -28.14 -7.93
C GLN A 22 -1.98 -28.07 -8.84
N VAL A 23 -1.21 -27.02 -8.75
CA VAL A 23 -0.01 -26.82 -9.55
C VAL A 23 1.18 -26.68 -8.61
N ARG A 24 2.27 -27.37 -8.93
CA ARG A 24 3.45 -27.45 -8.04
C ARG A 24 4.72 -27.28 -8.85
N ASN A 25 5.69 -26.63 -8.21
CA ASN A 25 7.03 -26.33 -8.66
C ASN A 25 7.08 -25.47 -9.93
N ASN A 26 7.85 -24.40 -9.87
CA ASN A 26 7.98 -23.44 -10.97
C ASN A 26 6.62 -22.97 -11.50
N VAL A 27 5.68 -22.71 -10.59
CA VAL A 27 4.32 -22.31 -10.96
C VAL A 27 4.31 -20.89 -11.47
N ARG A 28 3.63 -20.69 -12.60
CA ARG A 28 3.36 -19.39 -13.19
C ARG A 28 1.93 -19.30 -13.66
N MET A 29 1.19 -18.33 -13.14
CA MET A 29 -0.15 -17.98 -13.57
C MET A 29 -0.13 -16.62 -14.25
N GLU A 30 -0.60 -16.54 -15.48
CA GLU A 30 -0.62 -15.34 -16.30
C GLU A 30 -2.04 -14.91 -16.61
N ASN A 31 -2.32 -13.64 -16.40
CA ASN A 31 -3.56 -13.00 -16.79
C ASN A 31 -3.29 -11.57 -17.27
N ARG A 32 -3.30 -11.36 -18.59
CA ARG A 32 -2.91 -10.11 -19.24
C ARG A 32 -1.48 -9.67 -18.85
N THR A 33 -1.34 -8.52 -18.17
CA THR A 33 -0.06 -7.98 -17.71
C THR A 33 0.35 -8.48 -16.33
N THR A 34 -0.54 -9.25 -15.68
CA THR A 34 -0.31 -9.76 -14.33
C THR A 34 0.28 -11.17 -14.40
N THR A 35 1.37 -11.38 -13.68
CA THR A 35 2.02 -12.68 -13.53
C THR A 35 2.18 -13.01 -12.05
N LEU A 36 1.67 -14.17 -11.63
CA LEU A 36 1.87 -14.74 -10.30
C LEU A 36 2.83 -15.92 -10.39
N THR A 37 3.89 -15.93 -9.59
CA THR A 37 4.86 -17.03 -9.48
C THR A 37 4.92 -17.56 -8.05
N THR A 38 5.01 -18.87 -7.90
CA THR A 38 5.11 -19.58 -6.61
C THR A 38 5.59 -21.01 -6.85
N ASP A 39 5.81 -21.78 -5.78
CA ASP A 39 6.01 -23.24 -5.90
C ASP A 39 4.77 -24.04 -5.55
N SER A 40 3.72 -23.39 -5.01
CA SER A 40 2.46 -24.06 -4.63
C SER A 40 1.25 -23.20 -4.97
N LEU A 41 0.49 -23.57 -5.97
CA LEU A 41 -0.75 -22.90 -6.33
C LEU A 41 -1.91 -23.90 -6.37
N ASN A 42 -3.02 -23.54 -5.76
CA ASN A 42 -4.31 -24.16 -6.03
C ASN A 42 -5.20 -23.16 -6.78
N TYR A 43 -5.84 -23.60 -7.82
CA TYR A 43 -6.80 -22.82 -8.57
C TYR A 43 -8.19 -23.44 -8.49
N ASP A 44 -9.09 -22.74 -7.84
CA ASP A 44 -10.50 -23.11 -7.74
C ASP A 44 -11.25 -22.51 -8.94
N ARG A 45 -11.74 -23.36 -9.85
CA ARG A 45 -12.47 -22.94 -11.03
C ARG A 45 -13.88 -22.44 -10.74
N VAL A 46 -14.48 -22.91 -9.65
CA VAL A 46 -15.82 -22.47 -9.23
C VAL A 46 -15.75 -21.07 -8.64
N ALA A 47 -14.81 -20.85 -7.71
CA ALA A 47 -14.57 -19.53 -7.11
C ALA A 47 -13.85 -18.59 -8.09
N ASN A 48 -13.22 -19.10 -9.15
CA ASN A 48 -12.34 -18.37 -10.05
C ASN A 48 -11.22 -17.66 -9.30
N LEU A 49 -10.52 -18.42 -8.45
CA LEU A 49 -9.56 -17.94 -7.48
C LEU A 49 -8.31 -18.82 -7.46
N GLY A 50 -7.15 -18.23 -7.66
CA GLY A 50 -5.85 -18.86 -7.43
C GLY A 50 -5.29 -18.43 -6.08
N TYR A 51 -4.77 -19.37 -5.27
CA TYR A 51 -4.12 -19.07 -4.02
C TYR A 51 -2.84 -19.88 -3.83
N PHE A 52 -1.84 -19.25 -3.22
CA PHE A 52 -0.56 -19.84 -2.85
C PHE A 52 -0.35 -19.76 -1.33
N PHE A 53 0.50 -20.63 -0.78
CA PHE A 53 0.68 -20.78 0.68
C PHE A 53 2.11 -21.07 1.14
N ASP A 54 3.08 -21.09 0.22
CA ASP A 54 4.51 -21.29 0.51
C ASP A 54 5.36 -20.14 -0.09
N GLY A 55 4.83 -18.92 0.02
CA GLY A 55 5.45 -17.77 -0.60
C GLY A 55 5.10 -17.62 -2.08
N GLY A 56 4.96 -16.38 -2.51
CA GLY A 56 4.66 -16.06 -3.90
C GLY A 56 4.97 -14.62 -4.26
N THR A 57 5.04 -14.38 -5.57
CA THR A 57 5.30 -13.06 -6.14
C THR A 57 4.27 -12.76 -7.21
N LEU A 58 3.56 -11.65 -7.08
CA LEU A 58 2.71 -11.11 -8.12
C LEU A 58 3.40 -9.91 -8.74
N MET A 59 3.62 -9.96 -10.05
CA MET A 59 4.14 -8.86 -10.85
C MET A 59 3.02 -8.25 -11.67
N ASP A 60 2.88 -6.94 -11.59
CA ASP A 60 1.87 -6.17 -12.29
C ASP A 60 2.45 -4.84 -12.75
N GLU A 61 2.91 -4.80 -13.99
CA GLU A 61 3.70 -3.69 -14.55
C GLU A 61 4.94 -3.39 -13.71
N GLU A 62 5.01 -2.21 -13.09
CA GLU A 62 6.15 -1.80 -12.24
C GLU A 62 6.00 -2.24 -10.78
N ASN A 63 4.84 -2.80 -10.42
CA ASN A 63 4.56 -3.22 -9.05
C ASN A 63 4.92 -4.70 -8.86
N VAL A 64 5.70 -4.98 -7.82
CA VAL A 64 6.07 -6.34 -7.41
C VAL A 64 5.60 -6.56 -5.98
N LEU A 65 4.66 -7.50 -5.79
CA LEU A 65 4.11 -7.86 -4.48
C LEU A 65 4.60 -9.24 -4.10
N THR A 66 5.14 -9.36 -2.88
CA THR A 66 5.57 -10.62 -2.29
C THR A 66 4.88 -10.83 -0.96
N SER A 67 4.62 -12.08 -0.59
CA SER A 67 4.07 -12.48 0.72
C SER A 67 4.21 -13.98 0.92
N ASP A 68 3.99 -14.46 2.15
CA ASP A 68 3.98 -15.89 2.44
C ASP A 68 2.72 -16.56 1.92
N TRP A 69 1.58 -15.88 2.02
CA TRP A 69 0.29 -16.35 1.51
C TRP A 69 -0.38 -15.28 0.64
N GLY A 70 -1.05 -15.70 -0.40
CA GLY A 70 -1.82 -14.78 -1.23
C GLY A 70 -2.84 -15.46 -2.11
N GLU A 71 -3.79 -14.66 -2.57
CA GLU A 71 -4.81 -15.06 -3.55
C GLU A 71 -4.99 -13.99 -4.62
N TYR A 72 -5.40 -14.43 -5.79
CA TYR A 72 -5.73 -13.57 -6.92
C TYR A 72 -6.97 -14.10 -7.66
N SER A 73 -7.92 -13.20 -7.89
CA SER A 73 -9.11 -13.46 -8.72
C SER A 73 -8.97 -12.80 -10.09
N PRO A 74 -8.81 -13.57 -11.17
CA PRO A 74 -8.77 -13.03 -12.54
C PRO A 74 -10.06 -12.30 -12.94
N ALA A 75 -11.20 -12.68 -12.38
CA ALA A 75 -12.50 -12.07 -12.69
C ALA A 75 -12.65 -10.67 -12.09
N THR A 76 -12.28 -10.50 -10.82
CA THR A 76 -12.42 -9.23 -10.09
C THR A 76 -11.18 -8.37 -10.16
N LYS A 77 -10.04 -8.92 -10.59
CA LYS A 77 -8.70 -8.32 -10.56
C LYS A 77 -8.20 -8.00 -9.16
N MET A 78 -8.87 -8.54 -8.13
CA MET A 78 -8.49 -8.38 -6.74
C MET A 78 -7.49 -9.44 -6.32
N SER A 79 -6.50 -9.02 -5.55
CA SER A 79 -5.59 -9.88 -4.81
C SER A 79 -5.59 -9.52 -3.32
N VAL A 80 -5.31 -10.52 -2.50
CA VAL A 80 -5.10 -10.37 -1.06
C VAL A 80 -3.79 -11.05 -0.71
N PHE A 81 -2.97 -10.36 0.07
CA PHE A 81 -1.67 -10.83 0.52
C PHE A 81 -1.62 -10.80 2.04
N ASN A 82 -1.08 -11.84 2.64
CA ASN A 82 -0.93 -11.96 4.09
C ASN A 82 0.46 -12.46 4.44
N TYR A 83 0.95 -11.99 5.57
CA TYR A 83 2.23 -12.33 6.18
C TYR A 83 3.43 -11.89 5.35
N GLU A 84 4.27 -11.07 5.95
CA GLU A 84 5.49 -10.53 5.35
C GLU A 84 5.23 -9.87 3.98
N VAL A 85 4.13 -9.11 3.89
CA VAL A 85 3.73 -8.48 2.63
C VAL A 85 4.67 -7.33 2.29
N LYS A 86 5.16 -7.33 1.05
CA LYS A 86 5.97 -6.24 0.52
C LYS A 86 5.52 -5.90 -0.90
N LEU A 87 5.15 -4.65 -1.12
CA LEU A 87 4.90 -4.06 -2.43
C LEU A 87 6.07 -3.15 -2.78
N VAL A 88 6.79 -3.48 -3.83
CA VAL A 88 7.92 -2.68 -4.34
C VAL A 88 7.54 -2.07 -5.68
N ASN A 89 7.75 -0.77 -5.78
CA ASN A 89 7.67 0.03 -7.00
C ASN A 89 8.98 0.83 -7.10
N PRO A 90 9.44 1.26 -8.28
CA PRO A 90 10.66 2.06 -8.39
C PRO A 90 10.72 3.33 -7.53
N GLN A 91 9.58 3.80 -7.07
CA GLN A 91 9.45 5.07 -6.36
C GLN A 91 9.09 4.93 -4.87
N PHE A 92 8.67 3.75 -4.43
CA PHE A 92 8.30 3.49 -3.04
C PHE A 92 8.36 2.00 -2.70
N THR A 93 8.41 1.71 -1.41
CA THR A 93 8.19 0.36 -0.86
C THR A 93 7.09 0.45 0.20
N LEU A 94 6.11 -0.46 0.13
CA LEU A 94 5.08 -0.62 1.14
C LEU A 94 5.25 -1.98 1.80
N THR A 95 5.31 -2.01 3.13
CA THR A 95 5.35 -3.23 3.94
C THR A 95 4.13 -3.32 4.82
N SER A 96 3.60 -4.53 5.01
CA SER A 96 2.36 -4.76 5.77
C SER A 96 2.23 -6.22 6.19
N ASP A 97 1.38 -6.51 7.16
CA ASP A 97 0.94 -7.89 7.44
C ASP A 97 -0.17 -8.35 6.51
N THR A 98 -1.02 -7.43 6.07
CA THR A 98 -2.13 -7.70 5.15
C THR A 98 -2.34 -6.54 4.19
N LEU A 99 -2.37 -6.86 2.91
CA LEU A 99 -2.60 -5.87 1.85
C LEU A 99 -3.60 -6.42 0.82
N ARG A 100 -4.50 -5.57 0.35
CA ARG A 100 -5.31 -5.85 -0.83
C ARG A 100 -4.81 -5.02 -1.99
N TYR A 101 -4.79 -5.60 -3.17
CA TYR A 101 -4.34 -4.90 -4.38
C TYR A 101 -5.26 -5.22 -5.55
N ASN A 102 -5.64 -4.19 -6.29
CA ASN A 102 -6.44 -4.36 -7.51
C ASN A 102 -5.56 -4.10 -8.73
N THR A 103 -5.34 -5.13 -9.54
CA THR A 103 -4.47 -5.06 -10.72
C THR A 103 -5.08 -4.25 -11.87
N ALA A 104 -6.39 -3.98 -11.88
CA ALA A 104 -7.03 -3.13 -12.88
C ALA A 104 -6.93 -1.64 -12.52
N THR A 105 -7.16 -1.30 -11.25
CA THR A 105 -7.14 0.10 -10.77
C THR A 105 -5.79 0.55 -10.26
N LYS A 106 -4.87 -0.41 -10.00
CA LYS A 106 -3.54 -0.17 -9.43
C LYS A 106 -3.62 0.48 -8.03
N ILE A 107 -4.66 0.13 -7.28
CA ILE A 107 -4.88 0.64 -5.92
C ILE A 107 -4.49 -0.44 -4.91
N ALA A 108 -3.61 -0.08 -3.97
CA ALA A 108 -3.31 -0.85 -2.78
C ALA A 108 -4.21 -0.36 -1.64
N SER A 109 -4.98 -1.27 -1.03
CA SER A 109 -5.83 -0.98 0.13
C SER A 109 -5.11 -1.43 1.39
N ILE A 110 -4.84 -0.49 2.27
CA ILE A 110 -4.22 -0.68 3.57
C ILE A 110 -5.32 -1.10 4.55
N VAL A 111 -5.17 -2.25 5.17
CA VAL A 111 -6.16 -2.84 6.08
C VAL A 111 -5.55 -3.31 7.41
N GLY A 112 -4.37 -2.83 7.75
CA GLY A 112 -3.63 -3.12 8.97
C GLY A 112 -2.33 -2.31 9.01
N PRO A 113 -1.53 -2.44 10.08
CA PRO A 113 -0.28 -1.71 10.22
C PRO A 113 0.60 -1.82 8.99
N SER A 114 0.94 -0.70 8.41
CA SER A 114 1.69 -0.60 7.16
C SER A 114 2.63 0.59 7.18
N ASP A 115 3.81 0.39 6.60
CA ASP A 115 4.80 1.42 6.37
C ASP A 115 4.99 1.63 4.88
N ILE A 116 5.04 2.89 4.44
CA ILE A 116 5.29 3.28 3.06
C ILE A 116 6.52 4.18 3.05
N ASP A 117 7.59 3.69 2.47
CA ASP A 117 8.87 4.38 2.37
C ASP A 117 9.11 4.85 0.95
N SER A 118 9.52 6.10 0.80
CA SER A 118 10.06 6.70 -0.41
C SER A 118 11.36 7.44 -0.06
N ASP A 119 12.09 7.94 -1.06
CA ASP A 119 13.40 8.57 -0.85
C ASP A 119 13.37 9.71 0.19
N GLU A 120 12.27 10.43 0.29
CA GLU A 120 12.15 11.63 1.15
C GLU A 120 11.12 11.50 2.26
N SER A 121 10.24 10.51 2.20
CA SER A 121 9.07 10.44 3.08
C SER A 121 8.84 9.03 3.60
N HIS A 122 8.39 8.97 4.84
CA HIS A 122 7.87 7.77 5.48
C HIS A 122 6.42 8.01 5.91
N ILE A 123 5.54 7.06 5.63
CA ILE A 123 4.15 7.09 6.06
C ILE A 123 3.85 5.83 6.86
N TYR A 124 3.32 5.99 8.07
CA TYR A 124 2.67 4.91 8.81
C TYR A 124 1.16 5.05 8.70
N SER A 125 0.47 3.95 8.38
CA SER A 125 -0.99 3.90 8.28
C SER A 125 -1.54 2.53 8.63
N GLU A 126 -2.74 2.49 9.20
CA GLU A 126 -3.47 1.25 9.48
C GLU A 126 -4.71 1.09 8.58
N LEU A 127 -5.12 2.17 7.91
CA LEU A 127 -6.31 2.17 7.07
C LEU A 127 -6.21 3.22 5.97
N GLY A 128 -6.49 2.83 4.74
CA GLY A 128 -6.56 3.78 3.63
C GLY A 128 -6.24 3.15 2.29
N PHE A 129 -5.90 4.01 1.34
CA PHE A 129 -5.62 3.64 -0.04
C PHE A 129 -4.34 4.30 -0.52
N TYR A 130 -3.52 3.55 -1.26
CA TYR A 130 -2.39 4.06 -1.99
C TYR A 130 -2.61 3.82 -3.50
N TYR A 131 -2.64 4.91 -4.26
CA TYR A 131 -2.83 4.94 -5.71
C TYR A 131 -1.46 4.85 -6.37
N THR A 132 -1.01 3.64 -6.71
CA THR A 132 0.39 3.39 -7.08
C THR A 132 0.84 4.15 -8.34
N GLN A 133 -0.05 4.35 -9.31
CA GLN A 133 0.25 5.08 -10.54
C GLN A 133 0.29 6.60 -10.33
N GLN A 134 -0.58 7.13 -9.45
CA GLN A 134 -0.66 8.56 -9.17
C GLN A 134 0.38 9.02 -8.14
N GLY A 135 0.90 8.09 -7.32
CA GLY A 135 1.75 8.43 -6.19
C GLY A 135 1.00 9.20 -5.10
N GLN A 136 -0.28 8.90 -4.93
CA GLN A 136 -1.17 9.55 -3.96
C GLN A 136 -1.65 8.57 -2.91
N ALA A 137 -1.95 9.07 -1.72
CA ALA A 137 -2.52 8.31 -0.62
C ALA A 137 -3.69 9.05 0.02
N GLU A 138 -4.74 8.31 0.36
CA GLU A 138 -5.86 8.74 1.19
C GLU A 138 -5.88 7.85 2.43
N LEU A 139 -5.56 8.42 3.59
CA LEU A 139 -5.28 7.68 4.80
C LEU A 139 -6.20 8.11 5.94
N LEU A 140 -6.56 7.18 6.78
CA LEU A 140 -7.46 7.34 7.91
C LEU A 140 -6.78 6.89 9.21
N ASN A 141 -7.50 6.96 10.34
CA ASN A 141 -7.04 6.48 11.65
C ASN A 141 -5.72 7.12 12.12
N ARG A 142 -5.62 8.43 11.98
CA ARG A 142 -4.44 9.18 12.45
C ARG A 142 -3.12 8.66 11.87
N SER A 143 -3.11 8.40 10.59
CA SER A 143 -1.88 8.10 9.85
C SER A 143 -0.87 9.23 10.02
N VAL A 144 0.41 8.89 9.91
CA VAL A 144 1.52 9.84 10.13
C VAL A 144 2.38 9.93 8.87
N LEU A 145 2.52 11.13 8.33
CA LEU A 145 3.51 11.46 7.31
C LEU A 145 4.74 12.07 7.97
N SER A 146 5.91 11.51 7.71
CA SER A 146 7.20 11.98 8.23
C SER A 146 8.15 12.36 7.09
N ASN A 147 8.83 13.49 7.23
CA ASN A 147 9.85 13.94 6.28
C ASN A 147 10.85 14.89 7.00
N GLY A 148 12.15 14.59 6.95
CA GLY A 148 13.20 15.48 7.44
C GLY A 148 13.04 15.96 8.87
N GLY A 149 12.51 15.13 9.78
CA GLY A 149 12.23 15.49 11.19
C GLY A 149 10.93 16.28 11.39
N LYS A 150 10.13 16.41 10.34
CA LYS A 150 8.77 16.97 10.41
C LYS A 150 7.75 15.86 10.34
N THR A 151 6.63 16.00 11.04
CA THR A 151 5.52 15.05 11.04
C THR A 151 4.19 15.76 10.85
N LEU A 152 3.29 15.16 10.07
CA LEU A 152 1.93 15.62 9.88
C LEU A 152 0.97 14.48 10.17
N THR A 153 -0.03 14.72 11.01
CA THR A 153 -1.10 13.78 11.32
C THR A 153 -2.44 14.48 11.46
N GLY A 154 -3.51 13.73 11.31
CA GLY A 154 -4.89 14.17 11.49
C GLY A 154 -5.82 12.97 11.45
N ASP A 155 -7.12 13.15 11.65
CA ASP A 155 -8.10 12.05 11.55
C ASP A 155 -8.11 11.43 10.15
N SER A 156 -7.89 12.25 9.13
CA SER A 156 -7.58 11.81 7.77
C SER A 156 -6.42 12.62 7.18
N LEU A 157 -5.67 11.98 6.29
CA LEU A 157 -4.50 12.55 5.65
C LEU A 157 -4.51 12.21 4.16
N PHE A 158 -4.33 13.23 3.33
CA PHE A 158 -4.05 13.09 1.91
C PHE A 158 -2.58 13.39 1.65
N TYR A 159 -1.92 12.59 0.83
CA TYR A 159 -0.55 12.81 0.42
C TYR A 159 -0.39 12.69 -1.08
N ASP A 160 0.28 13.65 -1.70
CA ASP A 160 0.68 13.63 -3.11
C ASP A 160 2.20 13.66 -3.19
N ARG A 161 2.80 12.50 -3.44
CA ARG A 161 4.25 12.34 -3.51
C ARG A 161 4.86 13.17 -4.65
N ASN A 162 4.19 13.21 -5.80
CA ASN A 162 4.73 13.90 -6.98
C ASN A 162 4.80 15.41 -6.78
N LYS A 163 3.91 15.95 -5.96
CA LYS A 163 3.91 17.37 -5.57
C LYS A 163 4.69 17.64 -4.29
N GLY A 164 4.96 16.60 -3.49
CA GLY A 164 5.53 16.74 -2.16
C GLY A 164 4.59 17.48 -1.20
N VAL A 165 3.28 17.18 -1.26
CA VAL A 165 2.24 17.86 -0.48
C VAL A 165 1.50 16.87 0.40
N GLY A 166 1.37 17.21 1.68
CA GLY A 166 0.51 16.55 2.65
C GLY A 166 -0.59 17.48 3.12
N GLU A 167 -1.82 16.99 3.21
CA GLU A 167 -2.97 17.69 3.76
C GLU A 167 -3.62 16.83 4.83
N ALA A 168 -3.83 17.39 6.01
CA ALA A 168 -4.47 16.69 7.12
C ALA A 168 -5.74 17.41 7.56
N PHE A 169 -6.72 16.62 7.99
CA PHE A 169 -8.06 17.09 8.31
C PHE A 169 -8.50 16.57 9.66
N ARG A 170 -9.06 17.47 10.47
CA ARG A 170 -9.55 17.27 11.84
C ARG A 170 -8.48 16.77 12.82
N ASN A 171 -8.46 17.38 13.99
CA ASN A 171 -7.48 17.07 15.04
C ASN A 171 -6.04 17.03 14.51
N VAL A 172 -5.68 18.03 13.73
CA VAL A 172 -4.40 18.07 13.03
C VAL A 172 -3.28 18.46 13.98
N GLU A 173 -2.14 17.79 13.81
CA GLU A 173 -0.88 18.15 14.45
C GLU A 173 0.24 18.10 13.39
N PHE A 174 0.93 19.22 13.25
CA PHE A 174 2.15 19.33 12.46
C PHE A 174 3.29 19.70 13.39
N ILE A 175 4.34 18.89 13.44
CA ILE A 175 5.53 19.12 14.26
C ILE A 175 6.72 19.34 13.34
N ASP A 176 7.41 20.44 13.52
CA ASP A 176 8.74 20.72 12.95
C ASP A 176 9.78 20.62 14.07
N ALA A 177 10.23 19.40 14.33
CA ALA A 177 11.17 19.15 15.43
C ALA A 177 12.52 19.89 15.27
N PRO A 178 13.12 19.96 14.06
CA PRO A 178 14.33 20.77 13.86
C PRO A 178 14.19 22.24 14.27
N ASN A 179 13.04 22.84 13.99
CA ASN A 179 12.78 24.25 14.32
C ASN A 179 12.02 24.44 15.63
N LYS A 180 11.72 23.34 16.35
CA LYS A 180 11.02 23.34 17.64
C LYS A 180 9.67 24.05 17.60
N ASN A 181 8.91 23.83 16.56
CA ASN A 181 7.58 24.39 16.34
C ASN A 181 6.52 23.30 16.15
N MET A 182 5.32 23.60 16.60
CA MET A 182 4.13 22.78 16.38
C MET A 182 2.97 23.66 15.92
N LEU A 183 2.20 23.16 14.95
CA LEU A 183 0.93 23.74 14.54
C LEU A 183 -0.18 22.73 14.83
N THR A 184 -1.31 23.19 15.33
CA THR A 184 -2.53 22.40 15.48
C THR A 184 -3.69 23.11 14.84
N GLY A 185 -4.78 22.39 14.55
CA GLY A 185 -5.99 22.95 13.93
C GLY A 185 -6.89 21.84 13.40
N ASN A 186 -7.89 22.21 12.62
CA ASN A 186 -8.75 21.23 11.94
C ASN A 186 -8.43 21.04 10.45
N TYR A 187 -7.52 21.83 9.91
CA TYR A 187 -6.89 21.62 8.60
C TYR A 187 -5.43 22.05 8.66
N CYS A 188 -4.56 21.27 8.01
CA CYS A 188 -3.17 21.67 7.77
C CYS A 188 -2.75 21.26 6.35
N HIS A 189 -2.02 22.16 5.71
CA HIS A 189 -1.33 21.92 4.46
C HIS A 189 0.18 22.00 4.73
N TYR A 190 0.92 21.00 4.26
CA TYR A 190 2.38 20.95 4.34
C TYR A 190 2.98 20.71 2.95
N SER A 191 3.89 21.57 2.53
CA SER A 191 4.68 21.41 1.30
C SER A 191 6.13 21.05 1.68
N GLN A 192 6.55 19.84 1.33
CA GLN A 192 7.88 19.32 1.60
C GLN A 192 8.97 20.11 0.88
N ASN A 193 8.73 20.45 -0.39
CA ASN A 193 9.69 21.12 -1.25
C ASN A 193 10.05 22.53 -0.79
N SER A 194 9.07 23.26 -0.23
CA SER A 194 9.27 24.61 0.30
C SER A 194 9.52 24.64 1.81
N GLY A 195 9.23 23.53 2.51
CA GLY A 195 9.21 23.49 3.98
C GLY A 195 8.07 24.29 4.60
N TYR A 196 7.12 24.77 3.78
CA TYR A 196 6.02 25.62 4.23
C TYR A 196 4.87 24.77 4.76
N ALA A 197 4.35 25.17 5.92
CA ALA A 197 3.13 24.60 6.50
C ALA A 197 2.22 25.72 7.02
N PHE A 198 0.91 25.52 6.90
CA PHE A 198 -0.08 26.37 7.57
C PHE A 198 -1.24 25.52 8.10
N ALA A 199 -1.82 26.00 9.20
CA ALA A 199 -3.02 25.39 9.79
C ALA A 199 -4.16 26.42 9.85
N THR A 200 -5.39 25.94 9.75
CA THR A 200 -6.62 26.74 9.87
C THR A 200 -7.65 26.02 10.74
N ASP A 201 -8.76 26.72 11.03
CA ASP A 201 -9.86 26.23 11.84
C ASP A 201 -9.40 25.80 13.24
N GLU A 202 -9.55 26.73 14.19
CA GLU A 202 -9.06 26.62 15.56
C GLU A 202 -7.52 26.46 15.63
N ALA A 203 -6.83 27.14 14.73
CA ALA A 203 -5.38 27.00 14.61
C ALA A 203 -4.61 27.58 15.80
N MET A 204 -3.61 26.83 16.26
CA MET A 204 -2.67 27.25 17.32
C MET A 204 -1.25 26.93 16.88
N ALA A 205 -0.32 27.83 17.18
CA ALA A 205 1.11 27.59 17.01
C ALA A 205 1.78 27.57 18.37
N VAL A 206 2.69 26.63 18.57
CA VAL A 206 3.50 26.52 19.79
C VAL A 206 4.96 26.50 19.39
N ASP A 207 5.73 27.43 19.97
CA ASP A 207 7.19 27.46 19.92
C ASP A 207 7.74 26.87 21.22
N PHE A 208 8.43 25.74 21.15
CA PHE A 208 9.07 25.08 22.28
C PHE A 208 10.60 25.22 22.26
N SER A 209 11.12 26.24 21.53
CA SER A 209 12.55 26.55 21.49
C SER A 209 13.10 27.04 22.84
N GLN A 210 12.22 27.59 23.65
CA GLN A 210 12.54 28.06 25.01
C GLN A 210 12.13 27.03 26.06
N GLY A 211 12.65 25.81 25.93
CA GLY A 211 12.48 24.79 26.96
C GLY A 211 13.11 25.24 28.26
N ASP A 212 12.39 25.07 29.36
CA ASP A 212 12.88 25.35 30.72
C ASP A 212 14.23 24.68 30.91
N SER A 213 15.19 25.51 31.30
CA SER A 213 16.51 25.11 31.77
C SER A 213 16.44 24.56 33.18
#